data_69a2659fe10882bd2303949b4e723c60
#
_entry.id   69a2659fe10882bd2303949b4e723c60
#
_cell.length_a   1.000
_cell.length_b   1.000
_cell.length_c   1.000
_cell.angle_alpha   90.00
_cell.angle_beta   90.00
_cell.angle_gamma   90.00
#
_symmetry.space_group_name_H-M   'P 1'
#
loop_
_entity.id
_entity.type
_entity.pdbx_description
1 polymer ?
#
loop_
_entity_poly.entity_id
_entity_poly.type
_entity_poly.pdbx_seq_one_letter_code
_entity_poly.pdbx_strand_id
1 'polypeptide(L)'
;MAYSSELMRDRSARAAALVRFKGRRNLFAAAAMLAPALVFLAVFVYIPSVMAFALAFWHYHLLGVNTTWAGWSNFTDALSFNIFQQSLWNTAYYALMMIPAILILSVVIALMINRASRFYSFIRTLILLPYATPAVGTAIGWLWIFDPTFGLANGLLHALGLPMSQWLQSPSMAMPSVVIYSLWHGVGFDVVIVMSALASLPGGVLEAAAVDGAGAWRRFWRITLPLISPTIFFITIVTTIGALQSFAQLYALSGGTGGPEYATTTTLFLIYETAFVYNHYSYASAMAIILVAIILALTLFQRWVGKRVVFYQ
;
A
#
# COMPACT_ATOMS: atom_id res chain seq x y z
N MET A 1 21.03 11.15 66.02
CA MET A 1 21.12 11.34 64.55
C MET A 1 21.22 10.05 63.73
N ALA A 2 21.79 8.95 64.22
CA ALA A 2 21.94 7.68 63.44
C ALA A 2 20.59 6.94 63.21
N TYR A 3 19.65 6.98 64.15
CA TYR A 3 18.38 6.26 64.07
C TYR A 3 17.38 6.79 63.00
N SER A 4 17.46 8.08 62.68
CA SER A 4 16.63 8.71 61.64
C SER A 4 17.10 8.40 60.21
N SER A 5 18.37 8.17 60.01
CA SER A 5 18.95 7.83 58.69
C SER A 5 18.67 6.39 58.26
N GLU A 6 18.59 5.44 59.21
CA GLU A 6 18.22 4.05 58.93
C GLU A 6 16.73 3.92 58.55
N LEU A 7 15.82 4.64 59.23
CA LEU A 7 14.41 4.66 58.90
C LEU A 7 14.11 5.26 57.52
N MET A 8 14.88 6.26 57.11
CA MET A 8 14.72 6.83 55.74
C MET A 8 15.28 5.89 54.67
N ARG A 9 16.34 5.18 54.91
CA ARG A 9 16.89 4.17 54.00
C ARG A 9 15.94 2.98 53.81
N ASP A 10 15.32 2.50 54.87
CA ASP A 10 14.36 1.39 54.80
C ASP A 10 13.08 1.79 54.07
N ARG A 11 12.58 3.01 54.25
CA ARG A 11 11.43 3.56 53.50
C ARG A 11 11.73 3.72 52.03
N SER A 12 12.91 4.17 51.64
CA SER A 12 13.30 4.32 50.24
C SER A 12 13.51 2.97 49.56
N ALA A 13 14.07 1.98 50.24
CA ALA A 13 14.21 0.61 49.75
C ALA A 13 12.85 -0.10 49.53
N ARG A 14 11.93 0.08 50.49
CA ARG A 14 10.53 -0.44 50.37
C ARG A 14 9.77 0.24 49.23
N ALA A 15 9.90 1.55 49.07
CA ALA A 15 9.26 2.29 47.95
C ALA A 15 9.83 1.82 46.60
N ALA A 16 11.13 1.65 46.47
CA ALA A 16 11.79 1.14 45.27
C ALA A 16 11.36 -0.32 44.94
N ALA A 17 11.23 -1.18 45.96
CA ALA A 17 10.75 -2.55 45.80
C ALA A 17 9.27 -2.59 45.34
N LEU A 18 8.41 -1.73 45.90
CA LEU A 18 7.01 -1.62 45.52
C LEU A 18 6.84 -1.12 44.08
N VAL A 19 7.64 -0.14 43.64
CA VAL A 19 7.65 0.36 42.26
C VAL A 19 8.12 -0.75 41.31
N ARG A 20 9.14 -1.50 41.65
CA ARG A 20 9.69 -2.61 40.88
C ARG A 20 8.68 -3.80 40.77
N PHE A 21 7.97 -4.10 41.86
CA PHE A 21 6.95 -5.14 41.90
C PHE A 21 5.69 -4.73 41.08
N LYS A 22 5.30 -3.46 41.18
CA LYS A 22 4.20 -2.90 40.39
C LYS A 22 4.52 -2.87 38.90
N GLY A 23 5.76 -2.55 38.55
CA GLY A 23 6.27 -2.60 37.16
C GLY A 23 6.23 -4.02 36.58
N ARG A 24 6.65 -5.05 37.32
CA ARG A 24 6.60 -6.46 36.87
C ARG A 24 5.17 -6.96 36.70
N ARG A 25 4.26 -6.62 37.60
CA ARG A 25 2.84 -6.98 37.48
C ARG A 25 2.18 -6.32 36.27
N ASN A 26 2.53 -5.06 36.00
CA ASN A 26 2.02 -4.36 34.82
C ASN A 26 2.59 -4.93 33.54
N LEU A 27 3.86 -5.36 33.52
CA LEU A 27 4.46 -6.06 32.37
C LEU A 27 3.80 -7.42 32.11
N PHE A 28 3.52 -8.19 33.17
CA PHE A 28 2.82 -9.46 33.04
C PHE A 28 1.38 -9.27 32.55
N ALA A 29 0.66 -8.29 33.09
CA ALA A 29 -0.68 -7.95 32.61
C ALA A 29 -0.68 -7.50 31.15
N ALA A 30 0.27 -6.64 30.75
CA ALA A 30 0.44 -6.22 29.37
C ALA A 30 0.81 -7.41 28.45
N ALA A 31 1.72 -8.28 28.86
CA ALA A 31 2.07 -9.49 28.12
C ALA A 31 0.87 -10.44 27.97
N ALA A 32 0.09 -10.64 29.02
CA ALA A 32 -1.12 -11.47 28.98
C ALA A 32 -2.19 -10.91 28.06
N MET A 33 -2.35 -9.56 28.02
CA MET A 33 -3.30 -8.89 27.11
C MET A 33 -2.82 -8.97 25.64
N LEU A 34 -1.51 -8.90 25.39
CA LEU A 34 -0.95 -8.98 24.04
C LEU A 34 -0.77 -10.43 23.56
N ALA A 35 -0.71 -11.41 24.47
CA ALA A 35 -0.44 -12.81 24.13
C ALA A 35 -1.35 -13.39 23.06
N PRO A 36 -2.69 -13.22 23.08
CA PRO A 36 -3.56 -13.75 22.03
C PRO A 36 -3.21 -13.21 20.65
N ALA A 37 -2.97 -11.90 20.54
CA ALA A 37 -2.59 -11.27 19.28
C ALA A 37 -1.19 -11.73 18.81
N LEU A 38 -0.22 -11.80 19.73
CA LEU A 38 1.13 -12.25 19.42
C LEU A 38 1.17 -13.73 19.01
N VAL A 39 0.39 -14.59 19.67
CA VAL A 39 0.27 -16.02 19.28
C VAL A 39 -0.35 -16.14 17.90
N PHE A 40 -1.43 -15.38 17.63
CA PHE A 40 -2.05 -15.39 16.31
C PHE A 40 -1.06 -14.93 15.23
N LEU A 41 -0.37 -13.82 15.43
CA LEU A 41 0.65 -13.34 14.50
C LEU A 41 1.81 -14.33 14.33
N ALA A 42 2.25 -14.97 15.44
CA ALA A 42 3.32 -15.95 15.37
C ALA A 42 2.91 -17.14 14.50
N VAL A 43 1.74 -17.73 14.74
CA VAL A 43 1.27 -18.95 14.07
C VAL A 43 0.87 -18.69 12.61
N PHE A 44 0.18 -17.59 12.32
CA PHE A 44 -0.41 -17.35 11.00
C PHE A 44 0.37 -16.40 10.11
N VAL A 45 1.34 -15.65 10.67
CA VAL A 45 2.15 -14.70 9.89
C VAL A 45 3.64 -15.05 9.96
N TYR A 46 4.23 -15.05 11.15
CA TYR A 46 5.69 -15.17 11.26
C TYR A 46 6.20 -16.57 10.94
N ILE A 47 5.56 -17.64 11.46
CA ILE A 47 5.99 -19.02 11.17
C ILE A 47 5.87 -19.32 9.67
N PRO A 48 4.73 -19.08 8.98
CA PRO A 48 4.63 -19.32 7.54
C PRO A 48 5.62 -18.45 6.73
N SER A 49 5.87 -17.19 7.14
CA SER A 49 6.83 -16.34 6.46
C SER A 49 8.27 -16.89 6.57
N VAL A 50 8.67 -17.37 7.75
CA VAL A 50 9.98 -18.01 7.94
C VAL A 50 10.08 -19.31 7.16
N MET A 51 9.01 -20.10 7.12
CA MET A 51 8.97 -21.33 6.32
C MET A 51 9.10 -21.03 4.82
N ALA A 52 8.37 -20.03 4.30
CA ALA A 52 8.49 -19.59 2.92
C ALA A 52 9.91 -19.08 2.62
N PHE A 53 10.52 -18.32 3.54
CA PHE A 53 11.90 -17.88 3.42
C PHE A 53 12.87 -19.07 3.33
N ALA A 54 12.74 -20.05 4.22
CA ALA A 54 13.56 -21.26 4.18
C ALA A 54 13.35 -22.05 2.89
N LEU A 55 12.09 -22.17 2.44
CA LEU A 55 11.70 -22.94 1.27
C LEU A 55 12.36 -22.43 -0.02
N ALA A 56 12.65 -21.14 -0.12
CA ALA A 56 13.32 -20.53 -1.27
C ALA A 56 14.73 -21.11 -1.55
N PHE A 57 15.38 -21.70 -0.53
CA PHE A 57 16.72 -22.31 -0.63
C PHE A 57 16.69 -23.81 -0.85
N TRP A 58 15.51 -24.41 -1.06
CA TRP A 58 15.32 -25.84 -1.29
C TRP A 58 14.60 -26.07 -2.62
N HIS A 59 14.87 -27.21 -3.29
CA HIS A 59 14.00 -27.75 -4.33
C HIS A 59 12.97 -28.64 -3.65
N TYR A 60 11.82 -28.04 -3.29
CA TYR A 60 10.75 -28.73 -2.62
C TYR A 60 9.73 -29.27 -3.63
N HIS A 61 9.39 -30.54 -3.51
CA HIS A 61 8.32 -31.20 -4.27
C HIS A 61 7.17 -31.56 -3.35
N LEU A 62 5.95 -31.28 -3.76
CA LEU A 62 4.73 -31.47 -2.96
C LEU A 62 4.57 -32.92 -2.46
N LEU A 63 5.03 -33.90 -3.25
CA LEU A 63 4.97 -35.34 -2.90
C LEU A 63 6.14 -35.79 -2.02
N GLY A 64 6.98 -34.89 -1.54
CA GLY A 64 8.04 -35.18 -0.56
C GLY A 64 9.21 -36.05 -1.07
N VAL A 65 9.20 -36.45 -2.33
CA VAL A 65 10.25 -37.29 -2.94
C VAL A 65 11.32 -36.31 -3.50
N ASN A 66 12.58 -36.47 -3.01
CA ASN A 66 13.75 -35.72 -3.52
C ASN A 66 13.79 -34.20 -3.20
N THR A 67 13.39 -33.80 -1.99
CA THR A 67 13.69 -32.43 -1.54
C THR A 67 15.20 -32.30 -1.35
N THR A 68 15.85 -31.41 -2.14
CA THR A 68 17.30 -31.18 -2.13
C THR A 68 17.61 -29.73 -1.85
N TRP A 69 18.81 -29.48 -1.31
CA TRP A 69 19.28 -28.13 -1.09
C TRP A 69 19.58 -27.43 -2.40
N ALA A 70 18.90 -26.31 -2.70
CA ALA A 70 19.02 -25.53 -3.92
C ALA A 70 20.05 -24.40 -3.80
N GLY A 71 20.40 -23.99 -2.58
CA GLY A 71 21.22 -22.79 -2.40
C GLY A 71 20.58 -21.56 -3.05
N TRP A 72 21.31 -20.93 -3.97
CA TRP A 72 20.85 -19.72 -4.67
C TRP A 72 20.22 -20.00 -6.05
N SER A 73 20.11 -21.28 -6.48
CA SER A 73 19.63 -21.59 -7.84
C SER A 73 18.24 -21.06 -8.12
N ASN A 74 17.29 -21.19 -7.19
CA ASN A 74 15.93 -20.66 -7.37
C ASN A 74 15.91 -19.14 -7.62
N PHE A 75 16.85 -18.39 -7.05
CA PHE A 75 16.97 -16.95 -7.26
C PHE A 75 17.57 -16.62 -8.62
N THR A 76 18.64 -17.33 -9.03
CA THR A 76 19.26 -17.12 -10.34
C THR A 76 18.32 -17.51 -11.46
N ASP A 77 17.59 -18.61 -11.30
CA ASP A 77 16.59 -19.08 -12.26
C ASP A 77 15.42 -18.08 -12.36
N ALA A 78 14.95 -17.55 -11.21
CA ALA A 78 13.92 -16.50 -11.22
C ALA A 78 14.40 -15.26 -11.97
N LEU A 79 15.59 -14.76 -11.68
CA LEU A 79 16.13 -13.55 -12.32
C LEU A 79 16.41 -13.73 -13.82
N SER A 80 16.67 -14.96 -14.28
CA SER A 80 16.87 -15.28 -15.70
C SER A 80 15.55 -15.54 -16.45
N PHE A 81 14.43 -15.71 -15.74
CA PHE A 81 13.14 -16.02 -16.34
C PHE A 81 12.49 -14.77 -16.95
N ASN A 82 12.31 -14.77 -18.26
CA ASN A 82 11.82 -13.62 -19.01
C ASN A 82 10.47 -13.09 -18.49
N ILE A 83 9.53 -13.98 -18.14
CA ILE A 83 8.20 -13.56 -17.64
C ILE A 83 8.34 -12.91 -16.26
N PHE A 84 9.29 -13.35 -15.41
CA PHE A 84 9.54 -12.69 -14.13
C PHE A 84 10.13 -11.28 -14.34
N GLN A 85 11.06 -11.12 -15.24
CA GLN A 85 11.60 -9.79 -15.60
C GLN A 85 10.51 -8.88 -16.15
N GLN A 86 9.63 -9.40 -17.02
CA GLN A 86 8.46 -8.67 -17.52
C GLN A 86 7.51 -8.30 -16.37
N SER A 87 7.25 -9.21 -15.44
CA SER A 87 6.38 -8.94 -14.28
C SER A 87 6.93 -7.85 -13.36
N LEU A 88 8.26 -7.80 -13.17
CA LEU A 88 8.93 -6.72 -12.45
C LEU A 88 8.74 -5.37 -13.15
N TRP A 89 8.91 -5.35 -14.49
CA TRP A 89 8.66 -4.16 -15.29
C TRP A 89 7.19 -3.71 -15.22
N ASN A 90 6.25 -4.64 -15.38
CA ASN A 90 4.82 -4.36 -15.28
C ASN A 90 4.45 -3.79 -13.91
N THR A 91 5.04 -4.34 -12.84
CA THR A 91 4.83 -3.84 -11.47
C THR A 91 5.38 -2.42 -11.31
N ALA A 92 6.58 -2.15 -11.84
CA ALA A 92 7.16 -0.82 -11.83
C ALA A 92 6.33 0.17 -12.66
N TYR A 93 5.88 -0.24 -13.85
CA TYR A 93 5.03 0.58 -14.74
C TYR A 93 3.70 0.91 -14.07
N TYR A 94 3.03 -0.09 -13.47
CA TYR A 94 1.81 0.13 -12.69
C TYR A 94 2.04 1.12 -11.55
N ALA A 95 3.10 0.94 -10.77
CA ALA A 95 3.42 1.83 -9.65
C ALA A 95 3.73 3.27 -10.11
N LEU A 96 4.49 3.42 -11.21
CA LEU A 96 4.83 4.73 -11.79
C LEU A 96 3.60 5.48 -12.32
N MET A 97 2.59 4.78 -12.81
CA MET A 97 1.33 5.41 -13.20
C MET A 97 0.44 5.71 -12.00
N MET A 98 0.31 4.74 -11.09
CA MET A 98 -0.63 4.80 -9.96
C MET A 98 -0.22 5.83 -8.92
N ILE A 99 1.06 5.86 -8.50
CA ILE A 99 1.50 6.70 -7.38
C ILE A 99 1.29 8.20 -7.67
N PRO A 100 1.82 8.78 -8.76
CA PRO A 100 1.61 10.21 -9.02
C PRO A 100 0.15 10.55 -9.29
N ALA A 101 -0.58 9.66 -9.99
CA ALA A 101 -1.99 9.90 -10.29
C ALA A 101 -2.85 9.95 -9.02
N ILE A 102 -2.68 9.00 -8.08
CA ILE A 102 -3.44 9.00 -6.83
C ILE A 102 -3.12 10.21 -5.96
N LEU A 103 -1.83 10.61 -5.88
CA LEU A 103 -1.41 11.77 -5.12
C LEU A 103 -2.01 13.06 -5.68
N ILE A 104 -1.95 13.25 -6.99
CA ILE A 104 -2.52 14.44 -7.64
C ILE A 104 -4.03 14.47 -7.47
N LEU A 105 -4.72 13.35 -7.79
CA LEU A 105 -6.17 13.28 -7.72
C LEU A 105 -6.69 13.45 -6.28
N SER A 106 -6.07 12.80 -5.29
CA SER A 106 -6.49 12.93 -3.89
C SER A 106 -6.36 14.35 -3.37
N VAL A 107 -5.26 15.06 -3.69
CA VAL A 107 -5.08 16.45 -3.30
C VAL A 107 -6.07 17.36 -4.01
N VAL A 108 -6.23 17.24 -5.33
CA VAL A 108 -7.15 18.06 -6.12
C VAL A 108 -8.58 17.88 -5.65
N ILE A 109 -9.05 16.64 -5.53
CA ILE A 109 -10.41 16.35 -5.07
C ILE A 109 -10.62 16.85 -3.64
N ALA A 110 -9.66 16.59 -2.73
CA ALA A 110 -9.76 17.06 -1.35
C ALA A 110 -9.90 18.58 -1.28
N LEU A 111 -9.13 19.35 -2.04
CA LEU A 111 -9.24 20.81 -2.10
C LEU A 111 -10.59 21.28 -2.65
N MET A 112 -11.14 20.58 -3.66
CA MET A 112 -12.44 20.93 -4.25
C MET A 112 -13.61 20.71 -3.28
N ILE A 113 -13.57 19.63 -2.48
CA ILE A 113 -14.65 19.24 -1.57
C ILE A 113 -14.43 19.64 -0.11
N ASN A 114 -13.34 20.34 0.21
CA ASN A 114 -13.02 20.82 1.56
C ASN A 114 -13.88 22.02 1.96
N ARG A 115 -15.20 21.83 1.99
CA ARG A 115 -16.18 22.82 2.39
C ARG A 115 -17.16 22.22 3.38
N ALA A 116 -17.53 22.99 4.41
CA ALA A 116 -18.49 22.56 5.42
C ALA A 116 -19.92 22.71 4.90
N SER A 117 -20.46 21.68 4.24
CA SER A 117 -21.87 21.67 3.80
C SER A 117 -22.38 20.22 3.70
N ARG A 118 -23.70 20.03 3.85
CA ARG A 118 -24.34 18.71 3.69
C ARG A 118 -24.11 18.12 2.30
N PHE A 119 -24.11 18.94 1.27
CA PHE A 119 -23.84 18.53 -0.11
C PHE A 119 -22.40 17.95 -0.25
N TYR A 120 -21.37 18.65 0.27
CA TYR A 120 -20.02 18.14 0.24
C TYR A 120 -19.80 16.90 1.11
N SER A 121 -20.55 16.77 2.22
CA SER A 121 -20.55 15.55 3.03
C SER A 121 -21.08 14.36 2.24
N PHE A 122 -22.16 14.54 1.48
CA PHE A 122 -22.70 13.50 0.60
C PHE A 122 -21.70 13.11 -0.50
N ILE A 123 -21.05 14.08 -1.16
CA ILE A 123 -20.00 13.81 -2.16
C ILE A 123 -18.85 13.00 -1.56
N ARG A 124 -18.41 13.31 -0.33
CA ARG A 124 -17.37 12.54 0.37
C ARG A 124 -17.75 11.07 0.54
N THR A 125 -18.99 10.83 0.93
CA THR A 125 -19.52 9.46 1.04
C THR A 125 -19.51 8.74 -0.29
N LEU A 126 -19.95 9.40 -1.38
CA LEU A 126 -19.94 8.81 -2.73
C LEU A 126 -18.54 8.47 -3.23
N ILE A 127 -17.57 9.34 -2.98
CA ILE A 127 -16.17 9.11 -3.41
C ILE A 127 -15.51 7.99 -2.59
N LEU A 128 -15.89 7.82 -1.33
CA LEU A 128 -15.38 6.76 -0.47
C LEU A 128 -16.05 5.39 -0.73
N LEU A 129 -17.27 5.39 -1.29
CA LEU A 129 -18.06 4.18 -1.49
C LEU A 129 -17.33 3.08 -2.30
N PRO A 130 -16.65 3.37 -3.42
CA PRO A 130 -15.90 2.37 -4.16
C PRO A 130 -14.88 1.62 -3.29
N TYR A 131 -14.12 2.34 -2.47
CA TYR A 131 -13.10 1.75 -1.58
C TYR A 131 -13.71 0.79 -0.54
N ALA A 132 -14.94 1.04 -0.10
CA ALA A 132 -15.64 0.17 0.86
C ALA A 132 -16.20 -1.11 0.22
N THR A 133 -16.15 -1.24 -1.10
CA THR A 133 -16.66 -2.41 -1.82
C THR A 133 -15.55 -3.44 -2.11
N PRO A 134 -15.87 -4.76 -2.20
CA PRO A 134 -14.88 -5.76 -2.55
C PRO A 134 -14.26 -5.52 -3.95
N ALA A 135 -12.92 -5.37 -4.02
CA ALA A 135 -12.21 -5.03 -5.24
C ALA A 135 -12.47 -6.03 -6.39
N VAL A 136 -12.49 -7.32 -6.11
CA VAL A 136 -12.76 -8.37 -7.13
C VAL A 136 -14.17 -8.24 -7.71
N GLY A 137 -15.18 -8.00 -6.84
CA GLY A 137 -16.56 -7.85 -7.29
C GLY A 137 -16.78 -6.64 -8.20
N THR A 138 -16.18 -5.49 -7.82
CA THR A 138 -16.26 -4.28 -8.67
C THR A 138 -15.42 -4.41 -9.93
N ALA A 139 -14.28 -5.11 -9.90
CA ALA A 139 -13.47 -5.37 -11.08
C ALA A 139 -14.25 -6.15 -12.15
N ILE A 140 -15.06 -7.14 -11.75
CA ILE A 140 -15.93 -7.88 -12.68
C ILE A 140 -16.95 -6.95 -13.35
N GLY A 141 -17.52 -5.98 -12.61
CA GLY A 141 -18.39 -4.96 -13.20
C GLY A 141 -17.66 -4.07 -14.21
N TRP A 142 -16.39 -3.76 -13.95
CA TRP A 142 -15.56 -2.96 -14.86
C TRP A 142 -15.17 -3.69 -16.16
N LEU A 143 -15.22 -5.04 -16.21
CA LEU A 143 -15.06 -5.79 -17.47
C LEU A 143 -16.12 -5.37 -18.49
N TRP A 144 -17.37 -5.13 -18.05
CA TRP A 144 -18.43 -4.65 -18.93
C TRP A 144 -18.25 -3.19 -19.33
N ILE A 145 -17.72 -2.35 -18.44
CA ILE A 145 -17.41 -0.95 -18.76
C ILE A 145 -16.31 -0.86 -19.82
N PHE A 146 -15.30 -1.73 -19.73
CA PHE A 146 -14.16 -1.80 -20.65
C PHE A 146 -14.38 -2.74 -21.84
N ASP A 147 -15.59 -3.29 -22.05
CA ASP A 147 -15.85 -4.10 -23.25
C ASP A 147 -15.65 -3.26 -24.51
N PRO A 148 -14.84 -3.71 -25.48
CA PRO A 148 -14.56 -2.92 -26.68
C PRO A 148 -15.78 -2.68 -27.58
N THR A 149 -16.80 -3.57 -27.54
CA THR A 149 -17.91 -3.57 -28.45
C THR A 149 -19.12 -2.78 -27.94
N PHE A 150 -19.50 -3.04 -26.66
CA PHE A 150 -20.71 -2.45 -26.07
C PHE A 150 -20.42 -1.72 -24.73
N GLY A 151 -19.14 -1.61 -24.34
CA GLY A 151 -18.76 -1.02 -23.07
C GLY A 151 -19.01 0.48 -22.99
N LEU A 152 -19.41 0.95 -21.79
CA LEU A 152 -19.70 2.36 -21.53
C LEU A 152 -18.48 3.26 -21.80
N ALA A 153 -17.25 2.76 -21.60
CA ALA A 153 -16.03 3.53 -21.83
C ALA A 153 -15.89 3.91 -23.32
N ASN A 154 -16.12 2.99 -24.24
CA ASN A 154 -16.11 3.27 -25.67
C ASN A 154 -17.34 4.09 -26.12
N GLY A 155 -18.49 3.89 -25.49
CA GLY A 155 -19.65 4.75 -25.71
C GLY A 155 -19.37 6.23 -25.40
N LEU A 156 -18.65 6.49 -24.28
CA LEU A 156 -18.23 7.83 -23.92
C LEU A 156 -17.18 8.40 -24.89
N LEU A 157 -16.16 7.61 -25.27
CA LEU A 157 -15.17 8.03 -26.27
C LEU A 157 -15.81 8.41 -27.59
N HIS A 158 -16.74 7.59 -28.08
CA HIS A 158 -17.50 7.86 -29.32
C HIS A 158 -18.31 9.16 -29.22
N ALA A 159 -19.01 9.38 -28.09
CA ALA A 159 -19.78 10.61 -27.86
C ALA A 159 -18.91 11.86 -27.84
N LEU A 160 -17.62 11.74 -27.45
CA LEU A 160 -16.62 12.81 -27.47
C LEU A 160 -15.86 12.92 -28.81
N GLY A 161 -16.17 12.09 -29.80
CA GLY A 161 -15.45 12.07 -31.08
C GLY A 161 -14.04 11.51 -31.01
N LEU A 162 -13.72 10.74 -29.96
CA LEU A 162 -12.41 10.13 -29.73
C LEU A 162 -12.36 8.71 -30.30
N PRO A 163 -11.16 8.21 -30.67
CA PRO A 163 -11.02 6.84 -31.17
C PRO A 163 -11.36 5.82 -30.08
N MET A 164 -12.04 4.74 -30.46
CA MET A 164 -12.36 3.62 -29.58
C MET A 164 -11.08 2.87 -29.18
N SER A 165 -11.07 2.34 -27.96
CA SER A 165 -9.95 1.57 -27.42
C SER A 165 -10.31 0.09 -27.25
N GLN A 166 -9.31 -0.79 -27.37
CA GLN A 166 -9.44 -2.21 -27.05
C GLN A 166 -9.27 -2.50 -25.54
N TRP A 167 -9.00 -1.47 -24.75
CA TRP A 167 -8.88 -1.51 -23.28
C TRP A 167 -8.06 -2.72 -22.81
N LEU A 168 -8.67 -3.62 -22.06
CA LEU A 168 -8.04 -4.81 -21.49
C LEU A 168 -7.57 -5.84 -22.53
N GLN A 169 -8.04 -5.74 -23.79
CA GLN A 169 -7.68 -6.66 -24.87
C GLN A 169 -6.46 -6.20 -25.68
N SER A 170 -5.93 -5.01 -25.41
CA SER A 170 -4.72 -4.49 -26.04
C SER A 170 -3.52 -4.55 -25.09
N PRO A 171 -2.36 -5.09 -25.50
CA PRO A 171 -1.16 -5.10 -24.67
C PRO A 171 -0.75 -3.72 -24.16
N SER A 172 -0.90 -2.68 -24.98
CA SER A 172 -0.53 -1.30 -24.62
C SER A 172 -1.55 -0.63 -23.71
N MET A 173 -2.84 -0.98 -23.80
CA MET A 173 -3.91 -0.34 -23.03
C MET A 173 -4.36 -1.13 -21.80
N ALA A 174 -4.00 -2.41 -21.69
CA ALA A 174 -4.45 -3.25 -20.58
C ALA A 174 -3.99 -2.70 -19.22
N MET A 175 -2.72 -2.37 -19.04
CA MET A 175 -2.23 -1.81 -17.79
C MET A 175 -2.81 -0.41 -17.49
N PRO A 176 -2.88 0.56 -18.41
CA PRO A 176 -3.61 1.81 -18.21
C PRO A 176 -5.08 1.62 -17.79
N SER A 177 -5.78 0.65 -18.37
CA SER A 177 -7.16 0.33 -17.98
C SER A 177 -7.26 -0.14 -16.53
N VAL A 178 -6.34 -1.00 -16.09
CA VAL A 178 -6.24 -1.43 -14.69
C VAL A 178 -5.94 -0.26 -13.77
N VAL A 179 -5.08 0.68 -14.17
CA VAL A 179 -4.78 1.90 -13.39
C VAL A 179 -6.03 2.77 -13.24
N ILE A 180 -6.81 2.98 -14.32
CA ILE A 180 -8.06 3.75 -14.27
C ILE A 180 -9.02 3.13 -13.25
N TYR A 181 -9.23 1.82 -13.30
CA TYR A 181 -10.02 1.10 -12.31
C TYR A 181 -9.50 1.30 -10.88
N SER A 182 -8.20 1.11 -10.70
CA SER A 182 -7.56 1.18 -9.38
C SER A 182 -7.62 2.57 -8.77
N LEU A 183 -7.51 3.63 -9.59
CA LEU A 183 -7.69 5.02 -9.17
C LEU A 183 -9.15 5.26 -8.73
N TRP A 184 -10.12 4.82 -9.52
CA TRP A 184 -11.53 4.95 -9.15
C TRP A 184 -11.84 4.23 -7.83
N HIS A 185 -11.31 3.02 -7.64
CA HIS A 185 -11.52 2.22 -6.45
C HIS A 185 -10.83 2.82 -5.21
N GLY A 186 -9.58 3.29 -5.34
CA GLY A 186 -8.73 3.65 -4.21
C GLY A 186 -8.75 5.12 -3.79
N VAL A 187 -8.97 6.06 -4.73
CA VAL A 187 -8.76 7.50 -4.50
C VAL A 187 -9.54 8.07 -3.33
N GLY A 188 -10.74 7.53 -3.06
CA GLY A 188 -11.62 8.03 -2.00
C GLY A 188 -10.99 7.93 -0.61
N PHE A 189 -10.25 6.88 -0.33
CA PHE A 189 -9.54 6.70 0.94
C PHE A 189 -8.45 7.79 1.12
N ASP A 190 -7.64 8.01 0.08
CA ASP A 190 -6.57 9.01 0.14
C ASP A 190 -7.13 10.44 0.20
N VAL A 191 -8.26 10.71 -0.46
CA VAL A 191 -8.98 11.99 -0.34
C VAL A 191 -9.34 12.29 1.11
N VAL A 192 -9.89 11.31 1.85
CA VAL A 192 -10.25 11.48 3.27
C VAL A 192 -9.02 11.75 4.13
N ILE A 193 -7.90 11.08 3.87
CA ILE A 193 -6.63 11.33 4.58
C ILE A 193 -6.14 12.76 4.33
N VAL A 194 -6.11 13.20 3.06
CA VAL A 194 -5.70 14.57 2.70
C VAL A 194 -6.64 15.61 3.32
N MET A 195 -7.96 15.36 3.32
CA MET A 195 -8.92 16.27 3.96
C MET A 195 -8.68 16.40 5.46
N SER A 196 -8.35 15.30 6.14
CA SER A 196 -8.01 15.31 7.56
C SER A 196 -6.77 16.17 7.83
N ALA A 197 -5.77 16.07 6.97
CA ALA A 197 -4.58 16.92 7.04
C ALA A 197 -4.91 18.40 6.78
N LEU A 198 -5.74 18.69 5.78
CA LEU A 198 -6.18 20.08 5.52
C LEU A 198 -6.97 20.67 6.68
N ALA A 199 -7.81 19.88 7.35
CA ALA A 199 -8.58 20.31 8.51
C ALA A 199 -7.73 20.55 9.77
N SER A 200 -6.55 19.97 9.86
CA SER A 200 -5.60 20.15 10.97
C SER A 200 -4.72 21.40 10.82
N LEU A 201 -4.76 22.08 9.67
CA LEU A 201 -3.97 23.28 9.44
C LEU A 201 -4.43 24.44 10.34
N PRO A 202 -3.50 25.19 10.97
CA PRO A 202 -3.85 26.35 11.78
C PRO A 202 -4.54 27.44 10.91
N GLY A 203 -5.80 27.75 11.18
CA GLY A 203 -6.57 28.70 10.39
C GLY A 203 -5.91 30.08 10.30
N GLY A 204 -5.31 30.55 11.41
CA GLY A 204 -4.62 31.84 11.46
C GLY A 204 -3.47 32.00 10.47
N VAL A 205 -2.77 30.91 10.09
CA VAL A 205 -1.68 30.94 9.10
C VAL A 205 -2.25 31.23 7.69
N LEU A 206 -3.36 30.62 7.34
CA LEU A 206 -4.00 30.82 6.03
C LEU A 206 -4.68 32.20 5.94
N GLU A 207 -5.23 32.69 7.05
CA GLU A 207 -5.83 34.02 7.15
C GLU A 207 -4.75 35.14 7.08
N ALA A 208 -3.67 35.00 7.85
CA ALA A 208 -2.54 35.96 7.79
C ALA A 208 -1.97 36.06 6.37
N ALA A 209 -1.76 34.92 5.69
CA ALA A 209 -1.30 34.90 4.30
C ALA A 209 -2.30 35.57 3.33
N ALA A 210 -3.60 35.51 3.64
CA ALA A 210 -4.60 36.24 2.84
C ALA A 210 -4.55 37.75 3.06
N VAL A 211 -4.33 38.19 4.31
CA VAL A 211 -4.13 39.63 4.63
C VAL A 211 -2.87 40.16 3.98
N ASP A 212 -1.80 39.36 3.90
CA ASP A 212 -0.54 39.69 3.19
C ASP A 212 -0.68 39.68 1.65
N GLY A 213 -1.90 39.51 1.11
CA GLY A 213 -2.18 39.52 -0.33
C GLY A 213 -1.74 38.26 -1.09
N ALA A 214 -1.44 37.17 -0.41
CA ALA A 214 -1.09 35.92 -1.07
C ALA A 214 -2.30 35.29 -1.77
N GLY A 215 -2.28 35.23 -3.11
CA GLY A 215 -3.30 34.56 -3.90
C GLY A 215 -3.39 33.06 -3.62
N ALA A 216 -4.50 32.39 -4.00
CA ALA A 216 -4.78 30.98 -3.71
C ALA A 216 -3.68 30.03 -4.19
N TRP A 217 -3.13 30.23 -5.38
CA TRP A 217 -2.03 29.45 -5.96
C TRP A 217 -0.76 29.54 -5.11
N ARG A 218 -0.37 30.77 -4.70
CA ARG A 218 0.81 30.99 -3.85
C ARG A 218 0.63 30.38 -2.47
N ARG A 219 -0.58 30.50 -1.87
CA ARG A 219 -0.91 29.85 -0.57
C ARG A 219 -0.82 28.34 -0.67
N PHE A 220 -1.34 27.74 -1.76
CA PHE A 220 -1.26 26.29 -1.95
C PHE A 220 0.19 25.81 -1.98
N TRP A 221 1.01 26.33 -2.88
CA TRP A 221 2.38 25.82 -3.07
C TRP A 221 3.35 26.17 -1.96
N ARG A 222 3.21 27.34 -1.31
CA ARG A 222 4.16 27.81 -0.30
C ARG A 222 3.73 27.56 1.14
N ILE A 223 2.47 27.27 1.40
CA ILE A 223 1.95 27.10 2.76
C ILE A 223 1.24 25.76 2.89
N THR A 224 0.16 25.54 2.13
CA THR A 224 -0.69 24.34 2.30
C THR A 224 0.10 23.06 2.00
N LEU A 225 0.70 22.95 0.83
CA LEU A 225 1.41 21.75 0.40
C LEU A 225 2.61 21.40 1.30
N PRO A 226 3.48 22.33 1.70
CA PRO A 226 4.52 22.06 2.69
C PRO A 226 3.97 21.58 4.04
N LEU A 227 2.90 22.20 4.54
CA LEU A 227 2.32 21.82 5.84
C LEU A 227 1.65 20.44 5.83
N ILE A 228 1.05 20.02 4.71
CA ILE A 228 0.49 18.66 4.56
C ILE A 228 1.51 17.65 4.03
N SER A 229 2.76 18.05 3.79
CA SER A 229 3.80 17.16 3.22
C SER A 229 4.02 15.88 4.02
N PRO A 230 3.91 15.82 5.38
CA PRO A 230 3.99 14.56 6.10
C PRO A 230 2.89 13.57 5.68
N THR A 231 1.68 14.08 5.45
CA THR A 231 0.55 13.27 5.01
C THR A 231 0.73 12.79 3.57
N ILE A 232 1.18 13.66 2.66
CA ILE A 232 1.49 13.29 1.28
C ILE A 232 2.59 12.21 1.25
N PHE A 233 3.60 12.36 2.08
CA PHE A 233 4.68 11.38 2.19
C PHE A 233 4.17 10.03 2.74
N PHE A 234 3.29 10.05 3.75
CA PHE A 234 2.63 8.85 4.25
C PHE A 234 1.85 8.13 3.15
N ILE A 235 0.98 8.86 2.42
CA ILE A 235 0.24 8.32 1.28
C ILE A 235 1.20 7.74 0.24
N THR A 236 2.28 8.43 -0.08
CA THR A 236 3.29 7.96 -1.05
C THR A 236 3.86 6.60 -0.64
N ILE A 237 4.25 6.42 0.63
CA ILE A 237 4.78 5.13 1.12
C ILE A 237 3.72 4.04 1.03
N VAL A 238 2.52 4.29 1.56
CA VAL A 238 1.44 3.30 1.58
C VAL A 238 1.03 2.89 0.17
N THR A 239 0.87 3.86 -0.73
CA THR A 239 0.53 3.60 -2.13
C THR A 239 1.65 2.85 -2.86
N THR A 240 2.92 3.17 -2.59
CA THR A 240 4.05 2.43 -3.16
C THR A 240 4.02 0.96 -2.77
N ILE A 241 3.87 0.69 -1.47
CA ILE A 241 3.78 -0.69 -0.96
C ILE A 241 2.57 -1.40 -1.60
N GLY A 242 1.39 -0.75 -1.60
CA GLY A 242 0.17 -1.29 -2.19
C GLY A 242 0.28 -1.56 -3.68
N ALA A 243 0.92 -0.65 -4.44
CA ALA A 243 1.11 -0.82 -5.88
C ALA A 243 2.05 -2.00 -6.21
N LEU A 244 3.15 -2.15 -5.46
CA LEU A 244 4.08 -3.26 -5.63
C LEU A 244 3.49 -4.62 -5.21
N GLN A 245 2.46 -4.60 -4.36
CA GLN A 245 1.72 -5.78 -3.89
C GLN A 245 0.36 -5.93 -4.58
N SER A 246 0.11 -5.23 -5.69
CA SER A 246 -1.16 -5.30 -6.41
C SER A 246 -1.32 -6.66 -7.11
N PHE A 247 -2.45 -7.33 -6.83
CA PHE A 247 -2.79 -8.64 -7.36
C PHE A 247 -4.28 -8.78 -7.68
N ALA A 248 -5.16 -8.68 -6.68
CA ALA A 248 -6.55 -9.12 -6.76
C ALA A 248 -7.34 -8.49 -7.91
N GLN A 249 -7.20 -7.18 -8.11
CA GLN A 249 -7.87 -6.45 -9.19
C GLN A 249 -7.27 -6.77 -10.57
N LEU A 250 -5.94 -6.99 -10.66
CA LEU A 250 -5.30 -7.37 -11.91
C LEU A 250 -5.72 -8.77 -12.33
N TYR A 251 -5.75 -9.70 -11.36
CA TYR A 251 -6.23 -11.05 -11.59
C TYR A 251 -7.68 -11.08 -12.07
N ALA A 252 -8.56 -10.31 -11.41
CA ALA A 252 -9.97 -10.24 -11.76
C ALA A 252 -10.20 -9.59 -13.14
N LEU A 253 -9.54 -8.46 -13.44
CA LEU A 253 -9.69 -7.74 -14.71
C LEU A 253 -9.08 -8.49 -15.90
N SER A 254 -8.07 -9.31 -15.69
CA SER A 254 -7.48 -10.15 -16.75
C SER A 254 -8.15 -11.52 -16.89
N GLY A 255 -9.16 -11.83 -16.07
CA GLY A 255 -9.76 -13.17 -16.01
C GLY A 255 -8.77 -14.25 -15.59
N GLY A 256 -7.74 -13.91 -14.82
CA GLY A 256 -6.71 -14.85 -14.36
C GLY A 256 -5.65 -15.19 -15.41
N THR A 257 -5.62 -14.52 -16.56
CA THR A 257 -4.68 -14.83 -17.66
C THR A 257 -3.44 -13.93 -17.68
N GLY A 258 -3.43 -12.87 -16.86
CA GLY A 258 -2.37 -11.83 -16.92
C GLY A 258 -2.50 -10.88 -18.09
N GLY A 259 -3.63 -10.93 -18.83
CA GLY A 259 -3.93 -10.09 -20.00
C GLY A 259 -3.17 -10.50 -21.26
N PRO A 260 -3.35 -9.75 -22.37
CA PRO A 260 -2.67 -10.05 -23.62
C PRO A 260 -1.15 -9.88 -23.44
N GLU A 261 -0.37 -10.87 -23.90
CA GLU A 261 1.11 -10.89 -23.81
C GLU A 261 1.64 -10.67 -22.38
N TYR A 262 0.92 -11.14 -21.36
CA TYR A 262 1.24 -10.91 -19.93
C TYR A 262 1.29 -9.42 -19.53
N ALA A 263 0.63 -8.51 -20.27
CA ALA A 263 0.74 -7.07 -20.06
C ALA A 263 0.25 -6.58 -18.70
N THR A 264 -0.62 -7.35 -18.00
CA THR A 264 -1.11 -7.04 -16.65
C THR A 264 -0.57 -7.99 -15.58
N THR A 265 0.36 -8.88 -15.92
CA THR A 265 0.99 -9.78 -14.96
C THR A 265 2.00 -9.00 -14.11
N THR A 266 1.61 -8.67 -12.88
CA THR A 266 2.52 -8.10 -11.88
C THR A 266 3.33 -9.19 -11.20
N THR A 267 4.37 -8.80 -10.48
CA THR A 267 5.23 -9.76 -9.76
C THR A 267 4.44 -10.59 -8.75
N LEU A 268 3.54 -9.97 -7.98
CA LEU A 268 2.72 -10.73 -7.01
C LEU A 268 1.72 -11.66 -7.72
N PHE A 269 1.20 -11.26 -8.88
CA PHE A 269 0.37 -12.11 -9.73
C PHE A 269 1.14 -13.36 -10.15
N LEU A 270 2.34 -13.20 -10.70
CA LEU A 270 3.18 -14.32 -11.13
C LEU A 270 3.59 -15.23 -9.96
N ILE A 271 3.90 -14.66 -8.79
CA ILE A 271 4.17 -15.43 -7.57
C ILE A 271 2.98 -16.31 -7.22
N TYR A 272 1.76 -15.77 -7.26
CA TYR A 272 0.54 -16.53 -7.00
C TYR A 272 0.35 -17.68 -8.00
N GLU A 273 0.47 -17.41 -9.29
CA GLU A 273 0.35 -18.46 -10.31
C GLU A 273 1.41 -19.54 -10.13
N THR A 274 2.66 -19.15 -9.92
CA THR A 274 3.78 -20.07 -9.73
C THR A 274 3.58 -20.95 -8.51
N ALA A 275 3.10 -20.39 -7.40
CA ALA A 275 2.88 -21.15 -6.17
C ALA A 275 1.63 -22.03 -6.25
N PHE A 276 0.47 -21.46 -6.62
CA PHE A 276 -0.83 -22.09 -6.40
C PHE A 276 -1.46 -22.69 -7.65
N VAL A 277 -1.06 -22.27 -8.85
CA VAL A 277 -1.51 -22.86 -10.11
C VAL A 277 -0.51 -23.93 -10.56
N TYR A 278 0.80 -23.58 -10.55
CA TYR A 278 1.85 -24.51 -11.01
C TYR A 278 2.49 -25.34 -9.90
N ASN A 279 2.18 -25.10 -8.62
CA ASN A 279 2.70 -25.81 -7.45
C ASN A 279 4.23 -25.75 -7.28
N HIS A 280 4.89 -24.72 -7.83
CA HIS A 280 6.32 -24.48 -7.70
C HIS A 280 6.63 -23.58 -6.49
N TYR A 281 6.34 -24.06 -5.27
CA TYR A 281 6.41 -23.28 -4.04
C TYR A 281 7.79 -22.67 -3.75
N SER A 282 8.86 -23.47 -3.95
CA SER A 282 10.23 -23.00 -3.72
C SER A 282 10.62 -21.85 -4.62
N TYR A 283 10.29 -21.98 -5.89
CA TYR A 283 10.56 -20.97 -6.90
C TYR A 283 9.75 -19.68 -6.66
N ALA A 284 8.46 -19.83 -6.35
CA ALA A 284 7.60 -18.72 -5.96
C ALA A 284 8.11 -18.01 -4.68
N SER A 285 8.64 -18.79 -3.72
CA SER A 285 9.23 -18.22 -2.50
C SER A 285 10.47 -17.39 -2.80
N ALA A 286 11.33 -17.81 -3.72
CA ALA A 286 12.48 -17.02 -4.16
C ALA A 286 12.04 -15.71 -4.83
N MET A 287 11.05 -15.76 -5.73
CA MET A 287 10.45 -14.56 -6.33
C MET A 287 9.87 -13.61 -5.28
N ALA A 288 9.17 -14.16 -4.26
CA ALA A 288 8.59 -13.37 -3.18
C ALA A 288 9.66 -12.66 -2.35
N ILE A 289 10.78 -13.32 -2.04
CA ILE A 289 11.92 -12.70 -1.33
C ILE A 289 12.51 -11.56 -2.15
N ILE A 290 12.67 -11.74 -3.47
CA ILE A 290 13.16 -10.68 -4.37
C ILE A 290 12.20 -9.47 -4.30
N LEU A 291 10.88 -9.70 -4.39
CA LEU A 291 9.90 -8.63 -4.30
C LEU A 291 9.96 -7.91 -2.96
N VAL A 292 10.05 -8.64 -1.84
CA VAL A 292 10.20 -8.06 -0.49
C VAL A 292 11.47 -7.22 -0.40
N ALA A 293 12.60 -7.68 -0.96
CA ALA A 293 13.84 -6.93 -0.96
C ALA A 293 13.71 -5.61 -1.75
N ILE A 294 13.01 -5.64 -2.90
CA ILE A 294 12.72 -4.44 -3.70
C ILE A 294 11.84 -3.46 -2.91
N ILE A 295 10.74 -3.94 -2.30
CA ILE A 295 9.85 -3.10 -1.49
C ILE A 295 10.61 -2.46 -0.33
N LEU A 296 11.42 -3.24 0.38
CA LEU A 296 12.23 -2.76 1.50
C LEU A 296 13.24 -1.69 1.04
N ALA A 297 13.97 -1.94 -0.04
CA ALA A 297 14.93 -0.99 -0.60
C ALA A 297 14.27 0.33 -1.00
N LEU A 298 13.13 0.27 -1.71
CA LEU A 298 12.36 1.45 -2.08
C LEU A 298 11.81 2.21 -0.87
N THR A 299 11.28 1.50 0.12
CA THR A 299 10.75 2.13 1.34
C THR A 299 11.85 2.81 2.16
N LEU A 300 13.03 2.19 2.27
CA LEU A 300 14.19 2.80 2.92
C LEU A 300 14.70 4.02 2.15
N PHE A 301 14.72 3.95 0.81
CA PHE A 301 15.05 5.09 -0.03
C PHE A 301 14.05 6.23 0.14
N GLN A 302 12.75 5.94 0.07
CA GLN A 302 11.70 6.94 0.33
C GLN A 302 11.86 7.58 1.71
N ARG A 303 12.10 6.79 2.75
CA ARG A 303 12.35 7.31 4.11
C ARG A 303 13.57 8.24 4.16
N TRP A 304 14.64 7.90 3.44
CA TRP A 304 15.82 8.75 3.37
C TRP A 304 15.53 10.08 2.66
N VAL A 305 14.80 10.05 1.54
CA VAL A 305 14.34 11.26 0.83
C VAL A 305 13.39 12.08 1.72
N GLY A 306 12.43 11.42 2.36
CA GLY A 306 11.43 12.07 3.21
C GLY A 306 12.04 12.89 4.34
N LYS A 307 13.11 12.44 4.96
CA LYS A 307 13.84 13.22 6.00
C LYS A 307 14.39 14.57 5.50
N ARG A 308 14.52 14.76 4.18
CA ARG A 308 15.06 15.98 3.57
C ARG A 308 13.96 16.89 3.00
N VAL A 309 12.83 16.33 2.65
CA VAL A 309 11.77 17.03 1.87
C VAL A 309 10.53 17.31 2.73
N VAL A 310 10.27 16.45 3.74
CA VAL A 310 9.07 16.55 4.58
C VAL A 310 9.28 17.56 5.69
N PHE A 311 8.33 18.47 5.83
CA PHE A 311 8.32 19.50 6.87
C PHE A 311 7.66 18.90 8.13
N TYR A 312 8.46 18.42 9.07
CA TYR A 312 7.97 18.04 10.42
C TYR A 312 7.97 19.30 11.30
N GLN A 313 6.80 19.63 11.86
CA GLN A 313 6.67 20.69 12.87
C GLN A 313 7.26 20.26 14.20
#